data_fb240b23a31cb31126220f259a39a0f1
#
_entry.id   fb240b23a31cb31126220f259a39a0f1
#
_cell.length_a   1.000
_cell.length_b   1.000
_cell.length_c   1.000
_cell.angle_alpha   90.00
_cell.angle_beta   90.00
_cell.angle_gamma   90.00
#
_symmetry.space_group_name_H-M   'P 1'
#
loop_
_entity.id
_entity.type
_entity.pdbx_description
1 polymer ?
#
loop_
_entity_poly.entity_id
_entity_poly.type
_entity_poly.pdbx_seq_one_letter_code
_entity_poly.pdbx_strand_id
1 'polypeptide(L)'
;MPELPEVEVSRMGISPHMVGQTIKAFVFRTPKLRWDIPQELKLLEGQVIRNIRRRAKYLLIDTDQGTAIVHLGMSGSLRVLDADFPAAKHDHVDLKLTNGKVLRYNDPRRFGAWLWCAPGESHAVLEHMGPEP
;
A
#
# COMPACT_ATOMS: atom_id res chain seq x y z
N MET A 1 15.34 -6.92 3.69
CA MET A 1 13.97 -7.13 3.21
C MET A 1 13.16 -7.77 4.33
N PRO A 2 11.94 -7.25 4.61
CA PRO A 2 11.10 -7.89 5.62
C PRO A 2 10.81 -9.34 5.25
N GLU A 3 10.82 -10.19 6.25
CA GLU A 3 10.46 -11.59 6.09
C GLU A 3 8.94 -11.74 5.96
N LEU A 4 8.48 -12.89 5.49
CA LEU A 4 7.04 -13.17 5.36
C LEU A 4 6.26 -12.93 6.65
N PRO A 5 6.74 -13.38 7.84
CA PRO A 5 6.03 -13.08 9.09
C PRO A 5 5.87 -11.60 9.37
N GLU A 6 6.89 -10.78 9.04
CA GLU A 6 6.81 -9.33 9.24
C GLU A 6 5.80 -8.68 8.31
N VAL A 7 5.72 -9.14 7.06
CA VAL A 7 4.74 -8.65 6.09
C VAL A 7 3.33 -9.00 6.56
N GLU A 8 3.14 -10.23 7.05
CA GLU A 8 1.84 -10.67 7.56
C GLU A 8 1.43 -9.88 8.81
N VAL A 9 2.37 -9.59 9.70
CA VAL A 9 2.11 -8.76 10.88
C VAL A 9 1.68 -7.35 10.44
N SER A 10 2.34 -6.78 9.44
CA SER A 10 1.93 -5.48 8.89
C SER A 10 0.50 -5.53 8.35
N ARG A 11 0.15 -6.56 7.57
CA ARG A 11 -1.20 -6.74 7.03
C ARG A 11 -2.23 -6.82 8.15
N MET A 12 -1.96 -7.63 9.17
CA MET A 12 -2.85 -7.81 10.31
C MET A 12 -3.01 -6.53 11.11
N GLY A 13 -1.93 -5.73 11.22
CA GLY A 13 -1.95 -4.49 11.98
C GLY A 13 -2.75 -3.38 11.30
N ILE A 14 -2.73 -3.29 9.98
CA ILE A 14 -3.44 -2.21 9.27
C ILE A 14 -4.87 -2.60 8.88
N SER A 15 -5.14 -3.87 8.61
CA SER A 15 -6.43 -4.33 8.07
C SER A 15 -7.64 -3.91 8.90
N PRO A 16 -7.67 -4.05 10.22
CA PRO A 16 -8.84 -3.67 11.01
C PRO A 16 -9.19 -2.18 10.92
N HIS A 17 -8.18 -1.34 10.63
CA HIS A 17 -8.36 0.10 10.56
C HIS A 17 -8.75 0.58 9.15
N MET A 18 -8.57 -0.24 8.14
CA MET A 18 -8.69 0.18 6.75
C MET A 18 -9.79 -0.52 5.97
N VAL A 19 -10.03 -1.80 6.22
CA VAL A 19 -11.06 -2.56 5.50
C VAL A 19 -12.43 -1.95 5.79
N GLY A 20 -13.20 -1.69 4.73
CA GLY A 20 -14.50 -1.03 4.82
C GLY A 20 -14.44 0.49 4.77
N GLN A 21 -13.24 1.07 4.86
CA GLN A 21 -13.07 2.52 4.79
C GLN A 21 -12.94 2.99 3.35
N THR A 22 -13.30 4.24 3.11
CA THR A 22 -13.21 4.85 1.78
C THR A 22 -11.89 5.61 1.65
N ILE A 23 -11.22 5.42 0.53
CA ILE A 23 -9.98 6.14 0.20
C ILE A 23 -10.35 7.58 -0.16
N LYS A 24 -9.83 8.54 0.60
CA LYS A 24 -10.06 9.95 0.35
C LYS A 24 -9.11 10.49 -0.72
N ALA A 25 -7.81 10.21 -0.55
CA ALA A 25 -6.79 10.74 -1.46
C ALA A 25 -5.46 10.02 -1.25
N PHE A 26 -4.67 9.98 -2.31
CA PHE A 26 -3.26 9.63 -2.22
C PHE A 26 -2.41 10.90 -2.22
N VAL A 27 -1.36 10.92 -1.40
CA VAL A 27 -0.33 11.96 -1.43
C VAL A 27 1.01 11.28 -1.68
N PHE A 28 1.67 11.66 -2.77
CA PHE A 28 2.99 11.14 -3.12
C PHE A 28 4.01 12.26 -2.89
N ARG A 29 4.93 12.07 -1.93
CA ARG A 29 5.97 13.07 -1.61
C ARG A 29 7.25 12.82 -2.38
N THR A 30 7.32 11.71 -3.10
CA THR A 30 8.40 11.41 -4.03
C THR A 30 7.78 10.81 -5.29
N PRO A 31 8.35 11.05 -6.49
CA PRO A 31 7.83 10.43 -7.71
C PRO A 31 8.27 9.00 -7.87
N LYS A 32 9.32 8.58 -7.14
CA LYS A 32 9.96 7.30 -7.38
C LYS A 32 10.45 6.67 -6.09
N LEU A 33 10.17 5.39 -5.94
CA LEU A 33 10.79 4.49 -4.97
C LEU A 33 11.75 3.58 -5.74
N ARG A 34 11.61 2.25 -5.62
CA ARG A 34 12.35 1.33 -6.49
C ARG A 34 12.00 1.56 -7.97
N TRP A 35 10.73 1.81 -8.23
CA TRP A 35 10.20 2.20 -9.53
C TRP A 35 9.35 3.45 -9.37
N ASP A 36 9.01 4.09 -10.48
CA ASP A 36 8.10 5.23 -10.48
C ASP A 36 6.78 4.83 -9.82
N ILE A 37 6.22 5.74 -9.03
CA ILE A 37 4.91 5.51 -8.41
C ILE A 37 3.83 5.76 -9.46
N PRO A 38 2.98 4.75 -9.77
CA PRO A 38 1.96 4.92 -10.81
C PRO A 38 0.92 5.96 -10.43
N GLN A 39 0.66 6.91 -11.31
CA GLN A 39 -0.42 7.89 -11.09
C GLN A 39 -1.80 7.23 -11.12
N GLU A 40 -1.92 6.08 -11.74
CA GLU A 40 -3.16 5.29 -11.78
C GLU A 40 -3.66 4.93 -10.38
N LEU A 41 -2.79 4.92 -9.36
CA LEU A 41 -3.24 4.71 -7.98
C LEU A 41 -4.31 5.73 -7.57
N LYS A 42 -4.30 6.93 -8.15
CA LYS A 42 -5.31 7.95 -7.84
C LYS A 42 -6.70 7.58 -8.35
N LEU A 43 -6.81 6.62 -9.26
CA LEU A 43 -8.11 6.08 -9.67
C LEU A 43 -8.83 5.37 -8.51
N LEU A 44 -8.11 5.00 -7.47
CA LEU A 44 -8.70 4.37 -6.29
C LEU A 44 -9.31 5.38 -5.32
N GLU A 45 -9.10 6.67 -5.52
CA GLU A 45 -9.72 7.71 -4.68
C GLU A 45 -11.24 7.64 -4.82
N GLY A 46 -11.93 7.68 -3.68
CA GLY A 46 -13.37 7.49 -3.62
C GLY A 46 -13.83 6.05 -3.48
N GLN A 47 -12.93 5.08 -3.61
CA GLN A 47 -13.28 3.67 -3.53
C GLN A 47 -13.23 3.14 -2.11
N VAL A 48 -14.08 2.16 -1.81
CA VAL A 48 -14.07 1.46 -0.54
C VAL A 48 -13.02 0.35 -0.59
N ILE A 49 -12.20 0.25 0.45
CA ILE A 49 -11.25 -0.84 0.60
C ILE A 49 -12.04 -2.10 0.99
N ARG A 50 -12.08 -3.08 0.10
CA ARG A 50 -12.81 -4.32 0.32
C ARG A 50 -12.02 -5.32 1.14
N ASN A 51 -10.71 -5.31 0.97
CA ASN A 51 -9.87 -6.40 1.45
C ASN A 51 -8.41 -5.98 1.44
N ILE A 52 -7.62 -6.50 2.35
CA ILE A 52 -6.16 -6.35 2.33
C ILE A 52 -5.58 -7.74 2.41
N ARG A 53 -4.94 -8.17 1.33
CA ARG A 53 -4.37 -9.52 1.16
C ARG A 53 -2.85 -9.46 1.20
N ARG A 54 -2.26 -10.60 1.42
CA ARG A 54 -0.83 -10.81 1.21
C ARG A 54 -0.64 -11.85 0.12
N ARG A 55 0.29 -11.61 -0.78
CA ARG A 55 0.80 -12.61 -1.70
C ARG A 55 2.31 -12.53 -1.70
N ALA A 56 2.97 -13.61 -1.21
CA ALA A 56 4.40 -13.60 -0.94
C ALA A 56 4.76 -12.38 -0.07
N LYS A 57 5.68 -11.51 -0.50
CA LYS A 57 6.09 -10.32 0.25
C LYS A 57 5.36 -9.05 -0.19
N TYR A 58 4.28 -9.20 -0.94
CA TYR A 58 3.46 -8.09 -1.40
C TYR A 58 2.18 -7.98 -0.59
N LEU A 59 1.79 -6.74 -0.27
CA LEU A 59 0.48 -6.44 0.29
C LEU A 59 -0.40 -5.90 -0.82
N LEU A 60 -1.64 -6.37 -0.87
CA LEU A 60 -2.59 -5.98 -1.90
C LEU A 60 -3.81 -5.34 -1.24
N ILE A 61 -4.04 -4.06 -1.56
CA ILE A 61 -5.18 -3.30 -1.05
C ILE A 61 -6.22 -3.28 -2.16
N ASP A 62 -7.28 -4.06 -1.99
CA ASP A 62 -8.28 -4.30 -3.03
C ASP A 62 -9.45 -3.34 -2.94
N THR A 63 -9.85 -2.82 -4.09
CA THR A 63 -11.11 -2.10 -4.27
C THR A 63 -11.83 -2.67 -5.49
N ASP A 64 -13.06 -2.22 -5.73
CA ASP A 64 -13.80 -2.64 -6.93
C ASP A 64 -13.21 -2.07 -8.22
N GLN A 65 -12.38 -1.02 -8.13
CA GLN A 65 -11.79 -0.33 -9.30
C GLN A 65 -10.29 -0.59 -9.44
N GLY A 66 -9.77 -1.58 -8.76
CA GLY A 66 -8.37 -1.96 -8.88
C GLY A 66 -7.72 -2.22 -7.53
N THR A 67 -6.43 -2.49 -7.57
CA THR A 67 -5.65 -2.90 -6.40
C THR A 67 -4.37 -2.09 -6.31
N ALA A 68 -4.06 -1.58 -5.11
CA ALA A 68 -2.75 -1.04 -4.81
C ALA A 68 -1.87 -2.18 -4.29
N ILE A 69 -0.67 -2.31 -4.85
CA ILE A 69 0.28 -3.35 -4.48
C ILE A 69 1.46 -2.69 -3.79
N VAL A 70 1.79 -3.13 -2.59
CA VAL A 70 2.85 -2.54 -1.76
C VAL A 70 3.90 -3.58 -1.48
N HIS A 71 5.16 -3.23 -1.73
CA HIS A 71 6.33 -4.01 -1.32
C HIS A 71 7.16 -3.17 -0.35
N LEU A 72 7.46 -3.71 0.83
CA LEU A 72 8.14 -2.94 1.88
C LEU A 72 9.64 -2.79 1.63
N GLY A 73 10.22 -3.56 0.73
CA GLY A 73 11.66 -3.54 0.50
C GLY A 73 12.41 -3.97 1.75
N MET A 74 13.53 -3.30 2.02
CA MET A 74 14.37 -3.62 3.18
C MET A 74 14.03 -2.75 4.40
N SER A 75 13.54 -1.55 4.19
CA SER A 75 13.34 -0.58 5.27
C SER A 75 11.95 0.05 5.29
N GLY A 76 11.05 -0.41 4.41
CA GLY A 76 9.70 0.12 4.34
C GLY A 76 8.83 -0.30 5.51
N SER A 77 7.97 0.60 5.95
CA SER A 77 6.99 0.31 6.99
C SER A 77 5.68 1.03 6.72
N LEU A 78 4.60 0.47 7.24
CA LEU A 78 3.25 1.02 7.12
C LEU A 78 2.69 1.28 8.51
N ARG A 79 2.10 2.46 8.71
CA ARG A 79 1.45 2.83 9.97
C ARG A 79 0.13 3.52 9.70
N VAL A 80 -0.87 3.21 10.51
CA VAL A 80 -2.14 3.94 10.49
C VAL A 80 -2.08 5.01 11.57
N LEU A 81 -2.22 6.26 11.17
CA LEU A 81 -2.09 7.44 12.02
C LEU A 81 -3.27 8.38 11.79
N ASP A 82 -3.41 9.39 12.67
CA ASP A 82 -4.31 10.49 12.40
C ASP A 82 -3.80 11.30 11.21
N ALA A 83 -4.71 11.73 10.33
CA ALA A 83 -4.34 12.36 9.07
C ALA A 83 -3.60 13.69 9.24
N ASP A 84 -3.76 14.37 10.37
CA ASP A 84 -3.08 15.63 10.68
C ASP A 84 -1.70 15.44 11.31
N PHE A 85 -1.28 14.20 11.55
CA PHE A 85 0.04 13.91 12.08
C PHE A 85 1.11 14.35 11.05
N PRO A 86 2.07 15.20 11.44
CA PRO A 86 3.05 15.72 10.47
C PRO A 86 3.89 14.63 9.83
N ALA A 87 4.12 14.76 8.51
CA ALA A 87 4.98 13.82 7.80
C ALA A 87 6.45 14.09 8.11
N ALA A 88 7.21 13.02 8.25
CA ALA A 88 8.66 13.07 8.44
C ALA A 88 9.38 12.91 7.10
N LYS A 89 10.72 12.99 7.15
CA LYS A 89 11.58 13.03 5.97
C LYS A 89 11.38 11.87 5.00
N HIS A 90 11.15 10.67 5.52
CA HIS A 90 11.05 9.47 4.68
C HIS A 90 9.63 8.94 4.55
N ASP A 91 8.65 9.76 4.88
CA ASP A 91 7.23 9.44 4.71
C ASP A 91 6.82 9.79 3.28
N HIS A 92 6.94 8.82 2.38
CA HIS A 92 6.85 9.06 0.94
C HIS A 92 5.44 8.96 0.37
N VAL A 93 4.58 8.14 0.96
CA VAL A 93 3.23 7.92 0.46
C VAL A 93 2.24 7.97 1.61
N ASP A 94 1.18 8.74 1.42
CA ASP A 94 0.01 8.70 2.30
C ASP A 94 -1.20 8.21 1.51
N LEU A 95 -1.90 7.23 2.05
CA LEU A 95 -3.23 6.85 1.61
C LEU A 95 -4.20 7.35 2.67
N LYS A 96 -4.87 8.48 2.38
CA LYS A 96 -5.81 9.11 3.32
C LYS A 96 -7.17 8.45 3.23
N LEU A 97 -7.79 8.24 4.39
CA LEU A 97 -9.12 7.68 4.51
C LEU A 97 -10.13 8.78 4.88
N THR A 98 -11.39 8.58 4.54
CA THR A 98 -12.43 9.56 4.86
C THR A 98 -12.75 9.64 6.35
N ASN A 99 -12.30 8.68 7.15
CA ASN A 99 -12.52 8.66 8.60
C ASN A 99 -11.50 9.50 9.38
N GLY A 100 -10.63 10.26 8.71
CA GLY A 100 -9.61 11.08 9.36
C GLY A 100 -8.31 10.35 9.67
N LYS A 101 -8.18 9.10 9.25
CA LYS A 101 -6.93 8.33 9.39
C LYS A 101 -6.14 8.34 8.09
N VAL A 102 -4.88 7.97 8.18
CA VAL A 102 -3.98 7.86 7.04
C VAL A 102 -3.13 6.60 7.19
N LEU A 103 -2.99 5.87 6.07
CA LEU A 103 -1.95 4.84 5.98
C LEU A 103 -0.69 5.51 5.47
N ARG A 104 0.35 5.52 6.28
CA ARG A 104 1.60 6.22 5.98
C ARG A 104 2.71 5.23 5.71
N TYR A 105 3.35 5.40 4.56
CA TYR A 105 4.45 4.56 4.12
C TYR A 105 5.78 5.30 4.30
N ASN A 106 6.65 4.74 5.14
CA ASN A 106 7.99 5.25 5.40
C ASN A 106 9.02 4.30 4.81
N ASP A 107 10.01 4.83 4.11
CA ASP A 107 11.04 4.00 3.48
C ASP A 107 12.33 4.81 3.25
N PRO A 108 13.26 4.83 4.22
CA PRO A 108 14.49 5.61 4.09
C PRO A 108 15.32 5.23 2.86
N ARG A 109 15.34 3.97 2.46
CA ARG A 109 16.20 3.48 1.37
C ARG A 109 15.51 3.48 0.01
N ARG A 110 14.18 3.66 -0.03
CA ARG A 110 13.38 3.65 -1.26
C ARG A 110 13.50 2.35 -2.07
N PHE A 111 13.71 1.23 -1.40
CA PHE A 111 13.80 -0.07 -2.05
C PHE A 111 12.45 -0.79 -2.14
N GLY A 112 11.44 -0.25 -1.52
CA GLY A 112 10.08 -0.76 -1.66
C GLY A 112 9.41 -0.25 -2.92
N ALA A 113 8.13 -0.55 -3.07
CA ALA A 113 7.38 -0.17 -4.26
C ALA A 113 5.90 0.01 -3.93
N TRP A 114 5.26 0.93 -4.66
CA TRP A 114 3.82 1.03 -4.77
C TRP A 114 3.47 0.84 -6.23
N LEU A 115 2.60 -0.10 -6.52
CA LEU A 115 2.21 -0.47 -7.88
C LEU A 115 0.69 -0.51 -7.98
N TRP A 116 0.18 -0.60 -9.19
CA TRP A 116 -1.22 -0.57 -9.49
C TRP A 116 -1.60 -1.78 -10.35
N CYS A 117 -2.80 -2.30 -10.12
CA CYS A 117 -3.37 -3.35 -10.92
C CYS A 117 -4.84 -3.02 -11.23
N ALA A 118 -5.22 -3.11 -12.49
CA ALA A 118 -6.60 -2.86 -12.91
C ALA A 118 -7.54 -3.95 -12.39
N PRO A 119 -8.86 -3.67 -12.32
CA PRO A 119 -9.83 -4.68 -11.85
C PRO A 119 -9.80 -5.92 -12.75
N GLY A 120 -9.75 -7.09 -12.11
CA GLY A 120 -9.77 -8.36 -12.83
C GLY A 120 -8.46 -8.74 -13.50
N GLU A 121 -7.42 -7.91 -13.36
CA GLU A 121 -6.11 -8.19 -13.94
C GLU A 121 -5.11 -8.61 -12.86
N SER A 122 -3.98 -9.17 -13.29
CA SER A 122 -2.87 -9.51 -12.43
C SER A 122 -1.65 -8.69 -12.83
N HIS A 123 -0.93 -8.15 -11.85
CA HIS A 123 0.29 -7.41 -12.13
C HIS A 123 1.43 -8.38 -12.46
N ALA A 124 2.34 -7.93 -13.36
CA ALA A 124 3.48 -8.74 -13.80
C ALA A 124 4.34 -9.25 -12.63
N VAL A 125 4.51 -8.46 -11.56
CA VAL A 125 5.30 -8.88 -10.40
C VAL A 125 4.69 -10.10 -9.68
N LEU A 126 3.40 -10.38 -9.86
CA LEU A 126 2.72 -11.50 -9.21
C LEU A 126 2.61 -12.73 -10.14
N GLU A 127 2.77 -12.55 -11.43
CA GLU A 127 2.52 -13.63 -12.42
C GLU A 127 3.56 -14.75 -12.35
N HIS A 128 4.76 -14.44 -11.90
CA HIS A 128 5.85 -15.41 -11.82
C HIS A 128 5.90 -16.15 -10.48
N MET A 129 4.93 -15.88 -9.60
CA MET A 129 4.88 -16.54 -8.31
C MET A 129 4.10 -17.83 -8.39
N GLY A 130 4.60 -18.85 -7.70
CA GLY A 130 3.83 -20.07 -7.51
C GLY A 130 2.65 -19.85 -6.56
N PRO A 131 1.92 -20.92 -6.22
CA PRO A 131 0.84 -20.86 -5.22
C PRO A 131 1.37 -20.34 -3.89
N GLU A 132 0.49 -19.72 -3.10
CA GLU A 132 0.85 -19.30 -1.75
C GLU A 132 1.26 -20.49 -0.90
N PRO A 133 2.36 -20.39 -0.16
CA PRO A 133 2.76 -21.45 0.76
C PRO A 133 1.81 -21.63 1.92
#